data_a2e46fe315b27096319fbeac960b8a90
#
_entry.id   a2e46fe315b27096319fbeac960b8a90
#
_cell.length_a   1.000
_cell.length_b   1.000
_cell.length_c   1.000
_cell.angle_alpha   90.00
_cell.angle_beta   90.00
_cell.angle_gamma   90.00
#
_symmetry.space_group_name_H-M   'P 1'
#
loop_
_entity.id
_entity.type
_entity.pdbx_description
1 polymer ?
#
loop_
_entity_poly.entity_id
_entity_poly.type
_entity_poly.pdbx_seq_one_letter_code
_entity_poly.pdbx_strand_id
1 'polypeptide(L)'
;MAKIRKDTKGKVLHKGEDYKKEKKLYRYSYTDPLGKRRCIYSKDLGELREKEKQLQRDQLDGLDMYVQGKADVNFAFDRYIATKTELRSSTRTNYLYTYGRYVRNGFGKKKLSSVRYSDVVLFYNALLGKGLSVSTVDSVHTVLRPTFQLAVRDNVIRNNPADGAMAEVNKKWDGETGVRHAL
;
A
#
# COMPACT_ATOMS: atom_id res chain seq x y z
N MET A 1 -33.64 -23.03 17.37
CA MET A 1 -33.49 -21.68 16.75
C MET A 1 -32.25 -20.99 17.35
N ALA A 2 -31.34 -20.47 16.54
CA ALA A 2 -30.16 -19.79 17.04
C ALA A 2 -30.56 -18.45 17.69
N LYS A 3 -30.13 -18.23 18.94
CA LYS A 3 -30.40 -17.00 19.71
C LYS A 3 -29.81 -15.78 19.02
N ILE A 4 -30.64 -14.83 18.61
CA ILE A 4 -30.21 -13.57 17.98
C ILE A 4 -29.39 -12.77 19.00
N ARG A 5 -28.11 -12.52 18.69
CA ARG A 5 -27.21 -11.72 19.52
C ARG A 5 -27.42 -10.24 19.23
N LYS A 6 -27.50 -9.42 20.30
CA LYS A 6 -27.65 -7.98 20.22
C LYS A 6 -26.59 -7.29 21.05
N ASP A 7 -26.21 -6.08 20.67
CA ASP A 7 -25.38 -5.20 21.49
C ASP A 7 -26.19 -4.54 22.62
N THR A 8 -25.55 -3.66 23.40
CA THR A 8 -26.20 -2.93 24.51
C THR A 8 -27.22 -1.89 24.04
N LYS A 9 -27.24 -1.57 22.73
CA LYS A 9 -28.18 -0.62 22.11
C LYS A 9 -29.30 -1.33 21.30
N GLY A 10 -29.38 -2.68 21.41
CA GLY A 10 -30.38 -3.48 20.71
C GLY A 10 -30.06 -3.79 19.26
N LYS A 11 -28.90 -3.38 18.73
CA LYS A 11 -28.50 -3.69 17.34
C LYS A 11 -28.13 -5.16 17.20
N VAL A 12 -28.64 -5.82 16.17
CA VAL A 12 -28.38 -7.23 15.86
C VAL A 12 -26.94 -7.41 15.41
N LEU A 13 -26.25 -8.39 16.01
CA LEU A 13 -24.90 -8.79 15.66
C LEU A 13 -24.92 -10.04 14.78
N HIS A 14 -24.17 -10.00 13.67
CA HIS A 14 -24.02 -11.11 12.73
C HIS A 14 -23.05 -12.17 13.25
N LYS A 15 -22.94 -13.29 12.51
CA LYS A 15 -21.95 -14.35 12.80
C LYS A 15 -20.54 -13.77 12.72
N GLY A 16 -19.72 -13.98 13.76
CA GLY A 16 -18.38 -13.43 13.87
C GLY A 16 -18.29 -12.08 14.56
N GLU A 17 -19.39 -11.28 14.56
CA GLU A 17 -19.45 -10.00 15.27
C GLU A 17 -19.64 -10.20 16.79
N ASP A 18 -19.04 -9.32 17.58
CA ASP A 18 -19.16 -9.29 19.04
C ASP A 18 -19.00 -7.84 19.54
N TYR A 19 -19.64 -7.49 20.66
CA TYR A 19 -19.51 -6.19 21.28
C TYR A 19 -18.84 -6.31 22.66
N LYS A 20 -17.66 -5.67 22.80
CA LYS A 20 -16.87 -5.62 24.04
C LYS A 20 -17.31 -4.44 24.88
N LYS A 21 -18.19 -4.66 25.88
CA LYS A 21 -18.77 -3.63 26.76
C LYS A 21 -17.70 -2.79 27.47
N GLU A 22 -16.66 -3.45 28.01
CA GLU A 22 -15.58 -2.78 28.75
C GLU A 22 -14.80 -1.77 27.92
N LYS A 23 -14.55 -2.09 26.63
CA LYS A 23 -13.78 -1.28 25.70
C LYS A 23 -14.65 -0.43 24.79
N LYS A 24 -15.97 -0.58 24.85
CA LYS A 24 -16.95 0.06 23.95
C LYS A 24 -16.59 -0.12 22.47
N LEU A 25 -16.15 -1.34 22.10
CA LEU A 25 -15.68 -1.67 20.74
C LEU A 25 -16.46 -2.87 20.20
N TYR A 26 -16.81 -2.79 18.92
CA TYR A 26 -17.25 -3.93 18.13
C TYR A 26 -16.02 -4.70 17.65
N ARG A 27 -16.13 -6.02 17.57
CA ARG A 27 -15.12 -6.95 17.09
C ARG A 27 -15.73 -7.88 16.07
N TYR A 28 -15.03 -8.07 14.97
CA TYR A 28 -15.31 -9.16 14.03
C TYR A 28 -14.15 -10.14 14.05
N SER A 29 -14.45 -11.45 14.20
CA SER A 29 -13.46 -12.53 14.25
C SER A 29 -13.58 -13.38 13.00
N TYR A 30 -12.44 -13.61 12.33
CA TYR A 30 -12.35 -14.44 11.12
C TYR A 30 -11.11 -15.34 11.19
N THR A 31 -11.05 -16.34 10.31
CA THR A 31 -9.88 -17.19 10.11
C THR A 31 -9.17 -16.76 8.85
N ASP A 32 -7.85 -16.50 8.93
CA ASP A 32 -7.05 -16.15 7.77
C ASP A 32 -6.78 -17.39 6.87
N PRO A 33 -6.27 -17.21 5.63
CA PRO A 33 -5.95 -18.33 4.74
C PRO A 33 -4.93 -19.32 5.30
N LEU A 34 -4.15 -18.91 6.32
CA LEU A 34 -3.18 -19.75 7.02
C LEU A 34 -3.79 -20.52 8.20
N GLY A 35 -5.11 -20.46 8.39
CA GLY A 35 -5.83 -21.12 9.47
C GLY A 35 -5.75 -20.40 10.82
N LYS A 36 -5.16 -19.22 10.91
CA LYS A 36 -5.03 -18.46 12.17
C LYS A 36 -6.25 -17.58 12.39
N ARG A 37 -6.76 -17.59 13.62
CA ARG A 37 -7.86 -16.71 14.03
C ARG A 37 -7.39 -15.27 14.20
N ARG A 38 -8.06 -14.33 13.52
CA ARG A 38 -7.79 -12.89 13.53
C ARG A 38 -9.03 -12.11 13.94
N CYS A 39 -8.83 -10.87 14.36
CA CYS A 39 -9.91 -9.97 14.74
C CYS A 39 -9.66 -8.57 14.18
N ILE A 40 -10.73 -7.92 13.73
CA ILE A 40 -10.76 -6.48 13.45
C ILE A 40 -11.69 -5.79 14.45
N TYR A 41 -11.43 -4.51 14.71
CA TYR A 41 -12.14 -3.73 15.70
C TYR A 41 -12.61 -2.40 15.13
N SER A 42 -13.76 -1.90 15.62
CA SER A 42 -14.23 -0.55 15.37
C SER A 42 -15.07 -0.04 16.54
N LYS A 43 -15.16 1.29 16.69
CA LYS A 43 -16.08 1.95 17.62
C LYS A 43 -17.51 1.99 17.09
N ASP A 44 -17.67 1.92 15.78
CA ASP A 44 -18.98 1.90 15.12
C ASP A 44 -19.23 0.57 14.41
N LEU A 45 -20.48 0.08 14.47
CA LEU A 45 -20.88 -1.20 13.86
C LEU A 45 -20.93 -1.12 12.33
N GLY A 46 -21.33 0.04 11.78
CA GLY A 46 -21.34 0.27 10.33
C GLY A 46 -19.93 0.25 9.76
N GLU A 47 -19.01 0.95 10.40
CA GLU A 47 -17.59 0.94 10.03
C GLU A 47 -16.98 -0.48 10.15
N LEU A 48 -17.35 -1.24 11.19
CA LEU A 48 -16.90 -2.64 11.30
C LEU A 48 -17.35 -3.48 10.11
N ARG A 49 -18.60 -3.32 9.68
CA ARG A 49 -19.18 -4.04 8.55
C ARG A 49 -18.58 -3.66 7.20
N GLU A 50 -18.23 -2.40 7.02
CA GLU A 50 -17.47 -1.99 5.82
C GLU A 50 -16.07 -2.61 5.80
N LYS A 51 -15.38 -2.65 6.95
CA LYS A 51 -14.09 -3.36 7.09
C LYS A 51 -14.25 -4.87 6.83
N GLU A 52 -15.34 -5.49 7.29
CA GLU A 52 -15.65 -6.90 7.04
C GLU A 52 -15.85 -7.16 5.54
N LYS A 53 -16.68 -6.35 4.86
CA LYS A 53 -16.90 -6.46 3.41
C LYS A 53 -15.58 -6.31 2.63
N GLN A 54 -14.75 -5.34 3.00
CA GLN A 54 -13.46 -5.15 2.37
C GLN A 54 -12.55 -6.37 2.58
N LEU A 55 -12.50 -6.90 3.82
CA LEU A 55 -11.77 -8.12 4.15
C LEU A 55 -12.22 -9.32 3.31
N GLN A 56 -13.53 -9.50 3.16
CA GLN A 56 -14.07 -10.60 2.35
C GLN A 56 -13.68 -10.47 0.87
N ARG A 57 -13.72 -9.25 0.30
CA ARG A 57 -13.25 -8.98 -1.07
C ARG A 57 -11.76 -9.29 -1.21
N ASP A 58 -10.95 -8.85 -0.26
CA ASP A 58 -9.50 -9.05 -0.28
C ASP A 58 -9.14 -10.54 -0.14
N GLN A 59 -9.89 -11.30 0.66
CA GLN A 59 -9.75 -12.76 0.75
C GLN A 59 -10.14 -13.48 -0.54
N LEU A 60 -11.21 -13.03 -1.21
CA LEU A 60 -11.62 -13.56 -2.52
C LEU A 60 -10.56 -13.28 -3.60
N ASP A 61 -9.90 -12.13 -3.51
CA ASP A 61 -8.81 -11.74 -4.43
C ASP A 61 -7.46 -12.40 -4.06
N GLY A 62 -7.42 -13.23 -3.01
CA GLY A 62 -6.20 -13.92 -2.56
C GLY A 62 -5.14 -13.00 -1.95
N LEU A 63 -5.50 -11.78 -1.51
CA LEU A 63 -4.56 -10.84 -0.91
C LEU A 63 -4.08 -11.31 0.48
N ASP A 64 -2.78 -11.15 0.74
CA ASP A 64 -2.22 -11.40 2.07
C ASP A 64 -2.53 -10.23 3.03
N MET A 65 -3.69 -10.32 3.66
CA MET A 65 -4.23 -9.32 4.57
C MET A 65 -3.32 -9.02 5.78
N TYR A 66 -2.56 -10.00 6.21
CA TYR A 66 -1.67 -9.83 7.36
C TYR A 66 -0.44 -8.99 6.99
N VAL A 67 0.16 -9.30 5.86
CA VAL A 67 1.31 -8.54 5.33
C VAL A 67 0.86 -7.14 4.92
N GLN A 68 -0.28 -7.02 4.22
CA GLN A 68 -0.86 -5.76 3.79
C GLN A 68 -1.07 -4.76 4.95
N GLY A 69 -1.56 -5.24 6.11
CA GLY A 69 -1.85 -4.37 7.26
C GLY A 69 -0.61 -3.83 7.97
N LYS A 70 0.56 -4.47 7.81
CA LYS A 70 1.81 -4.14 8.50
C LYS A 70 2.91 -3.63 7.58
N ALA A 71 2.90 -4.03 6.32
CA ALA A 71 3.92 -3.67 5.35
C ALA A 71 3.86 -2.17 5.01
N ASP A 72 4.99 -1.52 5.08
CA ASP A 72 5.23 -0.20 4.48
C ASP A 72 5.98 -0.35 3.14
N VAL A 73 6.22 0.77 2.47
CA VAL A 73 6.95 0.78 1.20
C VAL A 73 8.40 0.34 1.40
N ASN A 74 9.00 0.62 2.58
CA ASN A 74 10.35 0.14 2.91
C ASN A 74 10.40 -1.39 2.94
N PHE A 75 9.43 -2.03 3.58
CA PHE A 75 9.33 -3.50 3.60
C PHE A 75 9.28 -4.09 2.18
N ALA A 76 8.47 -3.50 1.29
CA ALA A 76 8.37 -3.95 -0.09
C ALA A 76 9.70 -3.79 -0.85
N PHE A 77 10.40 -2.64 -0.64
CA PHE A 77 11.70 -2.40 -1.26
C PHE A 77 12.78 -3.37 -0.75
N ASP A 78 12.84 -3.61 0.56
CA ASP A 78 13.83 -4.52 1.13
C ASP A 78 13.62 -5.96 0.62
N ARG A 79 12.37 -6.40 0.47
CA ARG A 79 12.04 -7.66 -0.22
C ARG A 79 12.46 -7.64 -1.69
N TYR A 80 12.14 -6.57 -2.43
CA TYR A 80 12.53 -6.44 -3.83
C TYR A 80 14.04 -6.57 -4.02
N ILE A 81 14.83 -5.85 -3.24
CA ILE A 81 16.30 -5.93 -3.31
C ILE A 81 16.81 -7.31 -2.92
N ALA A 82 16.20 -7.98 -1.96
CA ALA A 82 16.57 -9.35 -1.56
C ALA A 82 16.36 -10.37 -2.68
N THR A 83 15.31 -10.20 -3.50
CA THR A 83 15.04 -11.10 -4.65
C THR A 83 15.97 -10.84 -5.85
N LYS A 84 16.71 -9.72 -5.87
CA LYS A 84 17.58 -9.30 -6.98
C LYS A 84 19.03 -9.71 -6.75
N THR A 85 19.30 -11.01 -6.78
CA THR A 85 20.64 -11.57 -6.55
C THR A 85 21.59 -11.37 -7.73
N GLU A 86 21.05 -11.25 -8.97
CA GLU A 86 21.83 -11.14 -10.21
C GLU A 86 22.14 -9.70 -10.65
N LEU A 87 21.73 -8.68 -9.87
CA LEU A 87 22.06 -7.30 -10.19
C LEU A 87 23.57 -7.08 -10.11
N ARG A 88 24.13 -6.38 -11.12
CA ARG A 88 25.51 -5.88 -11.04
C ARG A 88 25.67 -5.03 -9.79
N SER A 89 26.83 -5.14 -9.14
CA SER A 89 27.10 -4.46 -7.86
C SER A 89 26.87 -2.93 -7.98
N SER A 90 27.26 -2.30 -9.08
CA SER A 90 27.03 -0.88 -9.36
C SER A 90 25.53 -0.52 -9.41
N THR A 91 24.72 -1.33 -10.09
CA THR A 91 23.26 -1.12 -10.18
C THR A 91 22.60 -1.27 -8.82
N ARG A 92 22.99 -2.30 -8.06
CA ARG A 92 22.51 -2.53 -6.70
C ARG A 92 22.84 -1.36 -5.78
N THR A 93 24.08 -0.87 -5.83
CA THR A 93 24.52 0.28 -5.04
C THR A 93 23.72 1.54 -5.40
N ASN A 94 23.50 1.79 -6.69
CA ASN A 94 22.70 2.93 -7.14
C ASN A 94 21.25 2.84 -6.67
N TYR A 95 20.61 1.65 -6.71
CA TYR A 95 19.25 1.46 -6.21
C TYR A 95 19.16 1.72 -4.71
N LEU A 96 20.09 1.18 -3.92
CA LEU A 96 20.16 1.41 -2.48
C LEU A 96 20.40 2.88 -2.14
N TYR A 97 21.29 3.55 -2.86
CA TYR A 97 21.56 4.98 -2.69
C TYR A 97 20.33 5.83 -3.02
N THR A 98 19.75 5.64 -4.21
CA THR A 98 18.58 6.41 -4.66
C THR A 98 17.40 6.23 -3.71
N TYR A 99 17.11 5.00 -3.33
CA TYR A 99 16.04 4.72 -2.39
C TYR A 99 16.31 5.29 -1.00
N GLY A 100 17.51 5.10 -0.47
CA GLY A 100 17.94 5.59 0.85
C GLY A 100 17.83 7.10 0.95
N ARG A 101 18.28 7.80 -0.10
CA ARG A 101 18.34 9.27 -0.10
C ARG A 101 16.97 9.92 -0.28
N TYR A 102 16.12 9.41 -1.17
CA TYR A 102 14.90 10.12 -1.58
C TYR A 102 13.61 9.51 -1.02
N VAL A 103 13.59 8.22 -0.71
CA VAL A 103 12.35 7.50 -0.40
C VAL A 103 12.27 7.04 1.06
N ARG A 104 13.34 6.43 1.59
CA ARG A 104 13.32 5.65 2.84
C ARG A 104 12.78 6.40 4.05
N ASN A 105 13.19 7.65 4.26
CA ASN A 105 12.84 8.41 5.46
C ASN A 105 11.50 9.15 5.39
N GLY A 106 10.92 9.24 4.21
CA GLY A 106 9.64 9.92 3.95
C GLY A 106 8.59 8.97 3.41
N PHE A 107 8.47 8.94 2.08
CA PHE A 107 7.48 8.13 1.36
C PHE A 107 7.57 6.63 1.71
N GLY A 108 8.77 6.12 1.98
CA GLY A 108 9.01 4.74 2.37
C GLY A 108 8.30 4.27 3.63
N LYS A 109 7.94 5.18 4.53
CA LYS A 109 7.21 4.88 5.78
C LYS A 109 5.68 4.80 5.59
N LYS A 110 5.17 5.13 4.41
CA LYS A 110 3.73 4.99 4.13
C LYS A 110 3.35 3.51 4.12
N LYS A 111 2.21 3.19 4.72
CA LYS A 111 1.64 1.83 4.64
C LYS A 111 1.34 1.47 3.20
N LEU A 112 1.82 0.33 2.76
CA LEU A 112 1.71 -0.14 1.38
C LEU A 112 0.25 -0.19 0.90
N SER A 113 -0.66 -0.65 1.76
CA SER A 113 -2.11 -0.71 1.50
C SER A 113 -2.79 0.65 1.35
N SER A 114 -2.17 1.73 1.83
CA SER A 114 -2.73 3.08 1.74
C SER A 114 -2.17 3.91 0.59
N VAL A 115 -1.10 3.44 -0.08
CA VAL A 115 -0.48 4.15 -1.19
C VAL A 115 -1.38 4.08 -2.43
N ARG A 116 -1.72 5.25 -2.97
CA ARG A 116 -2.49 5.41 -4.19
C ARG A 116 -1.65 6.01 -5.30
N TYR A 117 -2.11 5.91 -6.53
CA TYR A 117 -1.50 6.57 -7.70
C TYR A 117 -1.22 8.06 -7.44
N SER A 118 -2.21 8.79 -6.90
CA SER A 118 -2.07 10.20 -6.56
C SER A 118 -0.95 10.48 -5.54
N ASP A 119 -0.74 9.59 -4.57
CA ASP A 119 0.36 9.73 -3.61
C ASP A 119 1.73 9.67 -4.30
N VAL A 120 1.88 8.79 -5.30
CA VAL A 120 3.13 8.66 -6.07
C VAL A 120 3.37 9.90 -6.92
N VAL A 121 2.35 10.39 -7.63
CA VAL A 121 2.44 11.62 -8.45
C VAL A 121 2.76 12.84 -7.58
N LEU A 122 2.08 13.01 -6.43
CA LEU A 122 2.36 14.09 -5.49
C LEU A 122 3.78 14.00 -4.92
N PHE A 123 4.26 12.80 -4.65
CA PHE A 123 5.63 12.57 -4.19
C PHE A 123 6.64 13.00 -5.25
N TYR A 124 6.45 12.63 -6.52
CA TYR A 124 7.34 13.05 -7.61
C TYR A 124 7.32 14.56 -7.81
N ASN A 125 6.14 15.19 -7.79
CA ASN A 125 6.03 16.64 -7.85
C ASN A 125 6.73 17.33 -6.67
N ALA A 126 6.66 16.76 -5.47
CA ALA A 126 7.38 17.29 -4.31
C ALA A 126 8.91 17.18 -4.45
N LEU A 127 9.44 16.15 -5.13
CA LEU A 127 10.86 16.04 -5.46
C LEU A 127 11.28 17.13 -6.46
N LEU A 128 10.49 17.35 -7.51
CA LEU A 128 10.74 18.46 -8.47
C LEU A 128 10.67 19.82 -7.79
N GLY A 129 9.71 20.04 -6.92
CA GLY A 129 9.57 21.29 -6.14
C GLY A 129 10.74 21.55 -5.20
N LYS A 130 11.55 20.54 -4.87
CA LYS A 130 12.83 20.67 -4.14
C LYS A 130 14.01 20.95 -5.07
N GLY A 131 13.78 21.19 -6.36
CA GLY A 131 14.82 21.48 -7.34
C GLY A 131 15.53 20.26 -7.92
N LEU A 132 15.00 19.03 -7.73
CA LEU A 132 15.56 17.83 -8.34
C LEU A 132 15.17 17.76 -9.82
N SER A 133 16.09 17.27 -10.67
CA SER A 133 15.83 17.08 -12.09
C SER A 133 14.82 15.94 -12.36
N VAL A 134 14.15 16.00 -13.50
CA VAL A 134 13.26 14.92 -13.98
C VAL A 134 14.03 13.59 -14.06
N SER A 135 15.27 13.59 -14.51
CA SER A 135 16.12 12.39 -14.55
C SER A 135 16.35 11.77 -13.15
N THR A 136 16.46 12.61 -12.10
CA THR A 136 16.55 12.10 -10.72
C THR A 136 15.23 11.47 -10.28
N VAL A 137 14.09 12.08 -10.63
CA VAL A 137 12.75 11.52 -10.34
C VAL A 137 12.53 10.22 -11.11
N ASP A 138 12.99 10.13 -12.36
CA ASP A 138 12.96 8.90 -13.15
C ASP A 138 13.80 7.79 -12.51
N SER A 139 14.99 8.13 -11.97
CA SER A 139 15.81 7.19 -11.20
C SER A 139 15.06 6.66 -9.96
N VAL A 140 14.28 7.50 -9.28
CA VAL A 140 13.43 7.10 -8.15
C VAL A 140 12.29 6.19 -8.65
N HIS A 141 11.65 6.53 -9.78
CA HIS A 141 10.61 5.72 -10.39
C HIS A 141 11.11 4.33 -10.79
N THR A 142 12.32 4.27 -11.39
CA THR A 142 12.98 3.02 -11.80
C THR A 142 13.16 2.05 -10.63
N VAL A 143 13.23 2.56 -9.40
CA VAL A 143 13.32 1.74 -8.19
C VAL A 143 11.94 1.44 -7.61
N LEU A 144 11.04 2.42 -7.56
CA LEU A 144 9.71 2.27 -6.92
C LEU A 144 8.77 1.40 -7.72
N ARG A 145 8.72 1.56 -9.04
CA ARG A 145 7.78 0.81 -9.90
C ARG A 145 7.96 -0.70 -9.77
N PRO A 146 9.17 -1.29 -9.92
CA PRO A 146 9.34 -2.73 -9.75
C PRO A 146 9.17 -3.19 -8.28
N THR A 147 9.41 -2.33 -7.30
CA THR A 147 9.11 -2.59 -5.89
C THR A 147 7.61 -2.84 -5.70
N PHE A 148 6.75 -1.95 -6.19
CA PHE A 148 5.30 -2.14 -6.15
C PHE A 148 4.85 -3.32 -7.02
N GLN A 149 5.51 -3.55 -8.17
CA GLN A 149 5.18 -4.69 -9.03
C GLN A 149 5.44 -6.03 -8.33
N LEU A 150 6.49 -6.15 -7.53
CA LEU A 150 6.72 -7.33 -6.70
C LEU A 150 5.59 -7.47 -5.65
N ALA A 151 5.20 -6.38 -5.00
CA ALA A 151 4.12 -6.41 -4.02
C ALA A 151 2.76 -6.82 -4.63
N VAL A 152 2.51 -6.50 -5.91
CA VAL A 152 1.34 -7.01 -6.66
C VAL A 152 1.49 -8.53 -6.90
N ARG A 153 2.65 -9.00 -7.34
CA ARG A 153 2.90 -10.43 -7.57
C ARG A 153 2.82 -11.26 -6.29
N ASP A 154 3.23 -10.69 -5.18
CA ASP A 154 3.14 -11.30 -3.84
C ASP A 154 1.72 -11.19 -3.23
N ASN A 155 0.73 -10.71 -3.98
CA ASN A 155 -0.65 -10.49 -3.51
C ASN A 155 -0.74 -9.60 -2.24
N VAL A 156 0.17 -8.64 -2.08
CA VAL A 156 0.15 -7.67 -0.98
C VAL A 156 -0.71 -6.45 -1.33
N ILE A 157 -0.68 -6.04 -2.60
CA ILE A 157 -1.54 -4.98 -3.15
C ILE A 157 -2.15 -5.44 -4.48
N ARG A 158 -3.31 -4.87 -4.85
CA ARG A 158 -4.02 -5.25 -6.09
C ARG A 158 -3.38 -4.71 -7.36
N ASN A 159 -2.98 -3.44 -7.31
CA ASN A 159 -2.49 -2.70 -8.46
C ASN A 159 -1.19 -1.99 -8.10
N ASN A 160 -0.36 -1.75 -9.10
CA ASN A 160 0.86 -0.98 -8.94
C ASN A 160 0.54 0.53 -8.95
N PRO A 161 0.70 1.25 -7.83
CA PRO A 161 0.36 2.67 -7.78
C PRO A 161 1.35 3.57 -8.54
N ALA A 162 2.50 3.03 -8.98
CA ALA A 162 3.49 3.79 -9.75
C ALA A 162 3.26 3.68 -11.27
N ASP A 163 2.37 2.80 -11.74
CA ASP A 163 2.13 2.64 -13.18
C ASP A 163 1.55 3.93 -13.76
N GLY A 164 2.21 4.47 -14.80
CA GLY A 164 1.83 5.70 -15.45
C GLY A 164 2.23 7.01 -14.74
N ALA A 165 2.75 6.94 -13.50
CA ALA A 165 3.04 8.14 -12.71
C ALA A 165 4.10 9.06 -13.34
N MET A 166 5.10 8.50 -14.06
CA MET A 166 6.09 9.31 -14.79
C MET A 166 5.52 10.03 -16.01
N ALA A 167 4.49 9.47 -16.65
CA ALA A 167 3.85 10.15 -17.79
C ALA A 167 3.24 11.50 -17.40
N GLU A 168 2.66 11.60 -16.19
CA GLU A 168 2.14 12.87 -15.66
C GLU A 168 3.26 13.89 -15.37
N VAL A 169 4.39 13.43 -14.85
CA VAL A 169 5.57 14.26 -14.58
C VAL A 169 6.13 14.83 -15.90
N ASN A 170 6.27 13.99 -16.93
CA ASN A 170 6.82 14.39 -18.22
C ASN A 170 5.89 15.37 -18.93
N LYS A 171 4.56 15.15 -18.94
CA LYS A 171 3.60 16.08 -19.53
C LYS A 171 3.69 17.48 -18.94
N LYS A 172 3.83 17.57 -17.60
CA LYS A 172 3.97 18.85 -16.91
C LYS A 172 5.26 19.55 -17.29
N TRP A 173 6.37 18.81 -17.34
CA TRP A 173 7.69 19.34 -17.70
C TRP A 173 7.73 19.85 -19.15
N ASP A 174 7.20 19.10 -20.09
CA ASP A 174 7.12 19.50 -21.52
C ASP A 174 6.27 20.75 -21.69
N GLY A 175 5.19 20.91 -20.89
CA GLY A 175 4.36 22.11 -20.88
C GLY A 175 5.06 23.34 -20.31
N GLU A 176 5.91 23.18 -19.30
CA GLU A 176 6.65 24.31 -18.67
C GLU A 176 7.91 24.71 -19.44
N THR A 177 8.58 23.77 -20.12
CA THR A 177 9.86 24.03 -20.84
C THR A 177 9.70 24.33 -22.32
N GLY A 178 8.52 24.06 -22.91
CA GLY A 178 8.26 24.28 -24.34
C GLY A 178 9.09 23.38 -25.28
N VAL A 179 9.88 22.46 -24.74
CA VAL A 179 10.73 21.56 -25.50
C VAL A 179 10.02 20.24 -25.73
N ARG A 180 9.44 20.07 -26.93
CA ARG A 180 8.99 18.76 -27.41
C ARG A 180 10.23 17.92 -27.73
N HIS A 181 10.51 16.90 -26.93
CA HIS A 181 11.42 15.85 -27.36
C HIS A 181 10.71 15.08 -28.48
N ALA A 182 11.14 15.28 -29.73
CA ALA A 182 10.74 14.44 -30.83
C ALA A 182 11.15 12.99 -30.55
N LEU A 183 10.25 12.08 -30.83
CA LEU A 183 10.44 10.62 -30.79
C LEU A 183 11.52 10.18 -31.74
#